data_7e85cfac84db8d48a7dbfbc99ca06754
#
_entry.id   7e85cfac84db8d48a7dbfbc99ca06754
#
_cell.length_a   1.000
_cell.length_b   1.000
_cell.length_c   1.000
_cell.angle_alpha   90.00
_cell.angle_beta   90.00
_cell.angle_gamma   90.00
#
_symmetry.space_group_name_H-M   'P 1'
#
loop_
_entity.id
_entity.type
_entity.pdbx_description
1 polymer ?
#
loop_
_entity_poly.entity_id
_entity_poly.type
_entity_poly.pdbx_seq_one_letter_code
_entity_poly.pdbx_strand_id
1 'polypeptide(L)'
;MNIAVLGDGAWGSAIAHHLSKNKHSVTLWGPFPDYISEMRKTYSNPRFLPKIKFSDSMIFSSDLKETIIKSEILVLALPSQYVRKLLENMRPYFDKKKHILVDLAKGIEVNTLKRMSEIVTEILGESNYSVLSGPSHAEEVILNVPTVVVVASKKPEIGKIVQTAFINPTFRVYYSNDPTGVELGGALKNVYAVAAGVVDGMKLGDNSKAALLTRSIAEMSRLGKALGGGVETFSGLSGIGDLIVTCYSKHSRNRFVGEKLGSGFTLEEVLKELNMSVAEGVTTTKSAYQLAKKINIESPIINELYAALYEDKNPQKCINDLMSRTATTEIY
;
A
#
# COMPACT_ATOMS: atom_id res chain seq x y z
N MET A 1 11.81 -5.11 21.74
CA MET A 1 11.76 -6.14 20.69
C MET A 1 12.78 -5.81 19.63
N ASN A 2 13.31 -6.83 18.95
CA ASN A 2 14.15 -6.66 17.78
C ASN A 2 13.28 -6.71 16.53
N ILE A 3 13.24 -5.60 15.78
CA ILE A 3 12.37 -5.43 14.62
C ILE A 3 13.21 -5.17 13.37
N ALA A 4 13.00 -5.94 12.32
CA ALA A 4 13.54 -5.65 11.00
C ALA A 4 12.48 -4.98 10.13
N VAL A 5 12.83 -3.86 9.51
CA VAL A 5 12.03 -3.25 8.44
C VAL A 5 12.72 -3.58 7.11
N LEU A 6 12.07 -4.40 6.31
CA LEU A 6 12.57 -4.91 5.04
C LEU A 6 12.05 -4.03 3.90
N GLY A 7 12.89 -3.09 3.47
CA GLY A 7 12.60 -2.09 2.45
C GLY A 7 13.03 -0.68 2.86
N ASP A 8 13.91 -0.09 2.08
CA ASP A 8 14.58 1.19 2.31
C ASP A 8 13.94 2.38 1.58
N GLY A 9 12.67 2.21 1.12
CA GLY A 9 11.88 3.28 0.54
C GLY A 9 11.39 4.31 1.58
N ALA A 10 10.61 5.33 1.14
CA ALA A 10 10.08 6.36 2.03
C ALA A 10 9.30 5.76 3.21
N TRP A 11 8.35 4.86 2.92
CA TRP A 11 7.49 4.26 3.94
C TRP A 11 8.26 3.35 4.91
N GLY A 12 9.16 2.49 4.40
CA GLY A 12 10.01 1.66 5.25
C GLY A 12 10.89 2.49 6.17
N SER A 13 11.51 3.55 5.66
CA SER A 13 12.32 4.48 6.44
C SER A 13 11.50 5.21 7.51
N ALA A 14 10.30 5.68 7.18
CA ALA A 14 9.43 6.35 8.14
C ALA A 14 8.99 5.42 9.28
N ILE A 15 8.61 4.18 8.96
CA ILE A 15 8.23 3.18 9.96
C ILE A 15 9.42 2.72 10.80
N ALA A 16 10.60 2.53 10.21
CA ALA A 16 11.79 2.19 10.98
C ALA A 16 12.14 3.29 12.00
N HIS A 17 12.09 4.55 11.57
CA HIS A 17 12.27 5.69 12.45
C HIS A 17 11.21 5.77 13.56
N HIS A 18 9.94 5.57 13.21
CA HIS A 18 8.83 5.54 14.17
C HIS A 18 9.03 4.44 15.23
N LEU A 19 9.34 3.21 14.82
CA LEU A 19 9.56 2.09 15.71
C LEU A 19 10.80 2.28 16.61
N SER A 20 11.85 2.93 16.11
CA SER A 20 13.03 3.26 16.92
C SER A 20 12.70 4.24 18.04
N LYS A 21 11.78 5.20 17.79
CA LYS A 21 11.26 6.11 18.83
C LYS A 21 10.40 5.40 19.88
N ASN A 22 9.79 4.27 19.52
CA ASN A 22 9.07 3.40 20.45
C ASN A 22 10.01 2.51 21.30
N LYS A 23 11.31 2.81 21.33
CA LYS A 23 12.36 2.11 22.10
C LYS A 23 12.56 0.65 21.69
N HIS A 24 12.30 0.32 20.42
CA HIS A 24 12.66 -0.98 19.83
C HIS A 24 14.08 -0.92 19.25
N SER A 25 14.77 -2.07 19.22
CA SER A 25 15.98 -2.24 18.43
C SER A 25 15.58 -2.46 16.97
N VAL A 26 15.81 -1.47 16.10
CA VAL A 26 15.30 -1.48 14.72
C VAL A 26 16.43 -1.57 13.73
N THR A 27 16.36 -2.57 12.85
CA THR A 27 17.23 -2.69 11.68
C THR A 27 16.44 -2.36 10.42
N LEU A 28 16.85 -1.32 9.70
CA LEU A 28 16.38 -1.05 8.34
C LEU A 28 17.25 -1.79 7.34
N TRP A 29 16.62 -2.70 6.61
CA TRP A 29 17.29 -3.48 5.57
C TRP A 29 16.93 -2.96 4.17
N GLY A 30 17.94 -2.87 3.31
CA GLY A 30 17.77 -2.62 1.87
C GLY A 30 18.69 -3.47 1.03
N PRO A 31 18.31 -3.77 -0.23
CA PRO A 31 19.04 -4.70 -1.10
C PRO A 31 20.32 -4.12 -1.72
N PHE A 32 20.55 -2.80 -1.58
CA PHE A 32 21.66 -2.10 -2.24
C PHE A 32 22.74 -1.69 -1.22
N PRO A 33 23.86 -2.44 -1.10
CA PRO A 33 24.88 -2.20 -0.07
C PRO A 33 25.44 -0.78 -0.05
N ASP A 34 25.69 -0.19 -1.23
CA ASP A 34 26.25 1.17 -1.33
C ASP A 34 25.27 2.21 -0.80
N TYR A 35 23.98 2.06 -1.15
CA TYR A 35 22.95 2.96 -0.68
C TYR A 35 22.72 2.83 0.83
N ILE A 36 22.69 1.63 1.36
CA ILE A 36 22.62 1.38 2.81
C ILE A 36 23.84 1.96 3.54
N SER A 37 25.03 1.88 2.94
CA SER A 37 26.25 2.51 3.49
C SER A 37 26.13 4.03 3.52
N GLU A 38 25.57 4.64 2.48
CA GLU A 38 25.27 6.09 2.44
C GLU A 38 24.26 6.50 3.53
N MET A 39 23.15 5.76 3.67
CA MET A 39 22.16 6.00 4.73
C MET A 39 22.75 5.88 6.13
N ARG A 40 23.62 4.89 6.36
CA ARG A 40 24.34 4.69 7.63
C ARG A 40 25.26 5.89 7.96
N LYS A 41 26.00 6.41 6.97
CA LYS A 41 26.89 7.57 7.17
C LYS A 41 26.12 8.85 7.42
N THR A 42 24.98 9.03 6.77
CA THR A 42 24.20 10.27 6.81
C THR A 42 23.10 10.25 7.87
N TYR A 43 22.75 9.08 8.41
CA TYR A 43 21.53 8.88 9.22
C TYR A 43 20.30 9.55 8.59
N SER A 44 20.12 9.36 7.28
CA SER A 44 19.00 9.91 6.51
C SER A 44 18.70 9.01 5.31
N ASN A 45 17.58 9.24 4.65
CA ASN A 45 17.27 8.64 3.37
C ASN A 45 17.35 9.72 2.26
N PRO A 46 18.52 9.89 1.61
CA PRO A 46 18.73 11.00 0.69
C PRO A 46 17.80 11.03 -0.52
N ARG A 47 17.34 9.85 -0.97
CA ARG A 47 16.47 9.73 -2.16
C ARG A 47 15.01 10.04 -1.86
N PHE A 48 14.50 9.55 -0.73
CA PHE A 48 13.07 9.55 -0.47
C PHE A 48 12.64 10.48 0.66
N LEU A 49 13.54 10.79 1.62
CA LEU A 49 13.28 11.65 2.78
C LEU A 49 14.51 12.52 3.10
N PRO A 50 14.99 13.34 2.15
CA PRO A 50 16.31 13.98 2.21
C PRO A 50 16.48 14.97 3.36
N LYS A 51 15.37 15.51 3.89
CA LYS A 51 15.41 16.55 4.95
C LYS A 51 15.33 15.97 6.37
N ILE A 52 15.20 14.65 6.50
CA ILE A 52 14.94 14.00 7.78
C ILE A 52 16.19 13.28 8.28
N LYS A 53 16.54 13.55 9.53
CA LYS A 53 17.54 12.79 10.29
C LYS A 53 16.86 11.68 11.07
N PHE A 54 17.35 10.47 10.94
CA PHE A 54 16.88 9.32 11.70
C PHE A 54 17.47 9.30 13.12
N SER A 55 16.88 8.46 13.98
CA SER A 55 17.44 8.20 15.30
C SER A 55 18.79 7.49 15.20
N ASP A 56 19.76 7.89 16.03
CA ASP A 56 21.10 7.27 16.11
C ASP A 56 21.03 5.81 16.59
N SER A 57 19.90 5.38 17.14
CA SER A 57 19.65 3.99 17.55
C SER A 57 19.28 3.06 16.39
N MET A 58 19.01 3.60 15.19
CA MET A 58 18.69 2.78 14.03
C MET A 58 19.92 2.07 13.47
N ILE A 59 19.74 0.80 13.14
CA ILE A 59 20.75 -0.04 12.47
C ILE A 59 20.39 -0.12 10.98
N PHE A 60 21.41 -0.02 10.12
CA PHE A 60 21.26 -0.14 8.67
C PHE A 60 22.02 -1.37 8.17
N SER A 61 21.36 -2.25 7.43
CA SER A 61 21.91 -3.51 6.96
C SER A 61 21.53 -3.81 5.52
N SER A 62 22.44 -4.42 4.77
CA SER A 62 22.17 -5.08 3.49
C SER A 62 22.29 -6.61 3.58
N ASP A 63 22.65 -7.14 4.74
CA ASP A 63 22.65 -8.58 5.00
C ASP A 63 21.26 -9.05 5.43
N LEU A 64 20.54 -9.68 4.50
CA LEU A 64 19.19 -10.19 4.74
C LEU A 64 19.18 -11.32 5.79
N LYS A 65 20.14 -12.24 5.72
CA LYS A 65 20.23 -13.38 6.62
C LYS A 65 20.40 -12.94 8.07
N GLU A 66 21.40 -12.11 8.32
CA GLU A 66 21.68 -11.61 9.67
C GLU A 66 20.49 -10.81 10.21
N THR A 67 19.89 -9.96 9.37
CA THR A 67 18.73 -9.14 9.72
C THR A 67 17.55 -9.99 10.16
N ILE A 68 17.22 -11.06 9.44
CA ILE A 68 16.09 -11.94 9.77
C ILE A 68 16.37 -12.71 11.07
N ILE A 69 17.53 -13.36 11.17
CA ILE A 69 17.85 -14.24 12.31
C ILE A 69 17.82 -13.48 13.64
N LYS A 70 18.24 -12.21 13.66
CA LYS A 70 18.30 -11.36 14.86
C LYS A 70 16.95 -10.77 15.26
N SER A 71 15.94 -10.83 14.40
CA SER A 71 14.66 -10.14 14.62
C SER A 71 13.58 -11.07 15.17
N GLU A 72 12.55 -10.46 15.76
CA GLU A 72 11.30 -11.09 16.22
C GLU A 72 10.15 -10.69 15.31
N ILE A 73 10.11 -9.42 14.91
CA ILE A 73 9.11 -8.86 13.99
C ILE A 73 9.81 -8.48 12.68
N LEU A 74 9.24 -8.93 11.57
CA LEU A 74 9.70 -8.66 10.20
C LEU A 74 8.64 -7.83 9.48
N VAL A 75 8.93 -6.56 9.23
CA VAL A 75 8.03 -5.61 8.59
C VAL A 75 8.34 -5.55 7.10
N LEU A 76 7.41 -5.99 6.25
CA LEU A 76 7.56 -5.97 4.79
C LEU A 76 7.14 -4.59 4.27
N ALA A 77 8.11 -3.75 3.91
CA ALA A 77 7.91 -2.34 3.52
C ALA A 77 8.42 -2.05 2.10
N LEU A 78 8.05 -2.88 1.15
CA LEU A 78 8.47 -2.81 -0.25
C LEU A 78 7.25 -2.82 -1.19
N PRO A 79 7.40 -2.42 -2.46
CA PRO A 79 6.31 -2.51 -3.41
C PRO A 79 5.82 -3.96 -3.58
N SER A 80 4.51 -4.13 -3.73
CA SER A 80 3.82 -5.43 -3.74
C SER A 80 4.40 -6.45 -4.73
N GLN A 81 4.86 -5.99 -5.89
CA GLN A 81 5.43 -6.86 -6.93
C GLN A 81 6.81 -7.45 -6.58
N TYR A 82 7.47 -6.95 -5.52
CA TYR A 82 8.75 -7.47 -5.04
C TYR A 82 8.62 -8.38 -3.80
N VAL A 83 7.43 -8.49 -3.21
CA VAL A 83 7.19 -9.26 -1.99
C VAL A 83 7.53 -10.74 -2.19
N ARG A 84 7.07 -11.37 -3.28
CA ARG A 84 7.39 -12.78 -3.59
C ARG A 84 8.89 -13.04 -3.56
N LYS A 85 9.65 -12.25 -4.29
CA LYS A 85 11.11 -12.42 -4.39
C LYS A 85 11.81 -12.27 -3.04
N LEU A 86 11.37 -11.31 -2.22
CA LEU A 86 11.88 -11.17 -0.86
C LEU A 86 11.56 -12.40 0.00
N LEU A 87 10.32 -12.90 -0.04
CA LEU A 87 9.90 -14.08 0.72
C LEU A 87 10.68 -15.35 0.31
N GLU A 88 10.92 -15.54 -0.98
CA GLU A 88 11.77 -16.63 -1.47
C GLU A 88 13.20 -16.53 -0.90
N ASN A 89 13.79 -15.34 -0.92
CA ASN A 89 15.14 -15.10 -0.42
C ASN A 89 15.25 -15.25 1.11
N MET A 90 14.20 -14.90 1.84
CA MET A 90 14.19 -14.99 3.30
C MET A 90 13.79 -16.37 3.83
N ARG A 91 13.13 -17.21 3.01
CA ARG A 91 12.62 -18.53 3.40
C ARG A 91 13.62 -19.41 4.13
N PRO A 92 14.92 -19.51 3.73
CA PRO A 92 15.91 -20.34 4.43
C PRO A 92 16.21 -19.91 5.88
N TYR A 93 15.88 -18.66 6.24
CA TYR A 93 16.19 -18.05 7.53
C TYR A 93 14.95 -17.77 8.36
N PHE A 94 13.78 -18.01 7.79
CA PHE A 94 12.49 -17.73 8.44
C PHE A 94 12.08 -18.87 9.37
N ASP A 95 11.77 -18.53 10.60
CA ASP A 95 11.18 -19.44 11.58
C ASP A 95 9.74 -19.01 11.90
N LYS A 96 8.77 -19.81 11.46
CA LYS A 96 7.34 -19.54 11.65
C LYS A 96 6.86 -19.54 13.10
N LYS A 97 7.65 -20.11 14.02
CA LYS A 97 7.33 -20.12 15.47
C LYS A 97 7.83 -18.86 16.16
N LYS A 98 8.96 -18.31 15.68
CA LYS A 98 9.62 -17.15 16.25
C LYS A 98 9.13 -15.85 15.63
N HIS A 99 9.06 -15.80 14.29
CA HIS A 99 8.85 -14.55 13.58
C HIS A 99 7.37 -14.17 13.43
N ILE A 100 7.09 -12.89 13.60
CA ILE A 100 5.83 -12.23 13.24
C ILE A 100 6.07 -11.42 11.98
N LEU A 101 5.26 -11.64 10.94
CA LEU A 101 5.27 -10.85 9.72
C LEU A 101 4.26 -9.72 9.82
N VAL A 102 4.70 -8.49 9.51
CA VAL A 102 3.82 -7.32 9.40
C VAL A 102 3.94 -6.79 7.98
N ASP A 103 2.90 -6.97 7.19
CA ASP A 103 2.88 -6.51 5.81
C ASP A 103 2.36 -5.08 5.71
N LEU A 104 3.12 -4.24 5.01
CA LEU A 104 2.77 -2.84 4.71
C LEU A 104 2.55 -2.62 3.20
N ALA A 105 2.75 -3.64 2.36
CA ALA A 105 2.57 -3.53 0.92
C ALA A 105 1.08 -3.36 0.57
N LYS A 106 0.80 -2.49 -0.39
CA LYS A 106 -0.58 -2.12 -0.77
C LYS A 106 -0.82 -2.43 -2.26
N GLY A 107 -0.98 -3.72 -2.60
CA GLY A 107 -1.19 -4.14 -3.98
C GLY A 107 -1.61 -5.60 -4.11
N ILE A 108 -1.82 -6.02 -5.36
CA ILE A 108 -2.14 -7.39 -5.77
C ILE A 108 -1.09 -7.80 -6.79
N GLU A 109 -0.50 -8.99 -6.64
CA GLU A 109 0.51 -9.50 -7.58
C GLU A 109 -0.08 -9.67 -8.98
N VAL A 110 0.61 -9.15 -10.01
CA VAL A 110 0.07 -9.12 -11.38
C VAL A 110 -0.09 -10.53 -11.96
N ASN A 111 0.92 -11.39 -11.83
CA ASN A 111 0.95 -12.67 -12.53
C ASN A 111 0.00 -13.71 -11.92
N THR A 112 -0.18 -13.70 -10.61
CA THR A 112 -0.95 -14.72 -9.89
C THR A 112 -2.29 -14.22 -9.38
N LEU A 113 -2.50 -12.90 -9.38
CA LEU A 113 -3.65 -12.20 -8.80
C LEU A 113 -3.81 -12.44 -7.28
N LYS A 114 -2.71 -12.79 -6.61
CA LYS A 114 -2.70 -13.09 -5.17
C LYS A 114 -2.51 -11.84 -4.34
N ARG A 115 -3.19 -11.81 -3.19
CA ARG A 115 -2.91 -10.87 -2.10
C ARG A 115 -1.60 -11.24 -1.41
N MET A 116 -1.03 -10.33 -0.66
CA MET A 116 0.25 -10.55 0.02
C MET A 116 0.20 -11.71 1.02
N SER A 117 -0.90 -11.85 1.79
CA SER A 117 -1.09 -12.97 2.71
C SER A 117 -1.13 -14.34 2.01
N GLU A 118 -1.66 -14.40 0.79
CA GLU A 118 -1.69 -15.64 -0.01
C GLU A 118 -0.29 -16.00 -0.53
N ILE A 119 0.52 -15.00 -0.91
CA ILE A 119 1.92 -15.22 -1.30
C ILE A 119 2.75 -15.67 -0.08
N VAL A 120 2.54 -15.06 1.09
CA VAL A 120 3.18 -15.47 2.34
C VAL A 120 2.86 -16.93 2.65
N THR A 121 1.58 -17.31 2.58
CA THR A 121 1.15 -18.69 2.85
C THR A 121 1.73 -19.68 1.84
N GLU A 122 1.79 -19.31 0.57
CA GLU A 122 2.38 -20.14 -0.49
C GLU A 122 3.87 -20.43 -0.25
N ILE A 123 4.64 -19.41 0.13
CA ILE A 123 6.10 -19.52 0.19
C ILE A 123 6.58 -19.99 1.57
N LEU A 124 6.01 -19.45 2.65
CA LEU A 124 6.45 -19.68 4.02
C LEU A 124 5.54 -20.63 4.81
N GLY A 125 4.38 -20.99 4.25
CA GLY A 125 3.35 -21.73 4.94
C GLY A 125 2.56 -20.86 5.92
N GLU A 126 1.70 -21.50 6.73
CA GLU A 126 0.99 -20.79 7.79
C GLU A 126 1.97 -20.18 8.79
N SER A 127 1.85 -18.88 8.99
CA SER A 127 2.75 -18.06 9.80
C SER A 127 1.98 -17.09 10.70
N ASN A 128 2.69 -16.42 11.60
CA ASN A 128 2.14 -15.32 12.38
C ASN A 128 2.14 -14.07 11.51
N TYR A 129 1.06 -13.87 10.78
CA TYR A 129 0.89 -12.78 9.80
C TYR A 129 -0.07 -11.71 10.30
N SER A 130 0.28 -10.48 10.03
CA SER A 130 -0.59 -9.31 10.14
C SER A 130 -0.35 -8.35 8.97
N VAL A 131 -1.35 -7.55 8.65
CA VAL A 131 -1.26 -6.45 7.70
C VAL A 131 -1.55 -5.14 8.43
N LEU A 132 -0.82 -4.06 8.11
CA LEU A 132 -1.06 -2.73 8.64
C LEU A 132 -1.35 -1.78 7.48
N SER A 133 -2.49 -1.09 7.54
CA SER A 133 -2.94 -0.17 6.49
C SER A 133 -3.73 1.00 7.10
N GLY A 134 -4.01 2.01 6.29
CA GLY A 134 -4.73 3.21 6.69
C GLY A 134 -4.08 4.50 6.16
N PRO A 135 -4.68 5.68 6.41
CA PRO A 135 -4.17 6.97 5.98
C PRO A 135 -2.83 7.28 6.65
N SER A 136 -1.73 7.09 5.91
CA SER A 136 -0.37 7.12 6.48
C SER A 136 0.69 7.45 5.43
N HIS A 137 0.74 8.71 4.98
CA HIS A 137 1.84 9.17 4.15
C HIS A 137 3.16 9.20 4.94
N ALA A 138 4.22 8.67 4.34
CA ALA A 138 5.54 8.57 4.98
C ALA A 138 6.06 9.94 5.44
N GLU A 139 5.84 10.95 4.63
CA GLU A 139 6.24 12.33 4.85
C GLU A 139 5.59 12.95 6.11
N GLU A 140 4.37 12.56 6.42
CA GLU A 140 3.63 13.02 7.60
C GLU A 140 3.98 12.19 8.84
N VAL A 141 4.02 10.88 8.70
CA VAL A 141 4.35 9.95 9.81
C VAL A 141 5.72 10.26 10.39
N ILE A 142 6.72 10.50 9.53
CA ILE A 142 8.08 10.76 10.01
C ILE A 142 8.21 12.09 10.75
N LEU A 143 7.32 13.05 10.49
CA LEU A 143 7.21 14.32 11.19
C LEU A 143 6.34 14.23 12.45
N ASN A 144 5.88 13.04 12.83
CA ASN A 144 4.98 12.78 13.96
C ASN A 144 3.62 13.51 13.83
N VAL A 145 3.14 13.76 12.61
CA VAL A 145 1.77 14.22 12.40
C VAL A 145 0.81 13.13 12.89
N PRO A 146 -0.24 13.47 13.64
CA PRO A 146 -1.18 12.47 14.15
C PRO A 146 -1.72 11.57 13.05
N THR A 147 -1.47 10.28 13.19
CA THR A 147 -1.78 9.26 12.19
C THR A 147 -2.56 8.13 12.84
N VAL A 148 -3.59 7.65 12.15
CA VAL A 148 -4.44 6.56 12.64
C VAL A 148 -4.49 5.46 11.59
N VAL A 149 -4.14 4.23 12.00
CA VAL A 149 -4.09 3.05 11.12
C VAL A 149 -4.80 1.86 11.74
N VAL A 150 -4.98 0.81 10.96
CA VAL A 150 -5.48 -0.48 11.42
C VAL A 150 -4.44 -1.57 11.19
N VAL A 151 -4.23 -2.42 12.19
CA VAL A 151 -3.54 -3.70 12.05
C VAL A 151 -4.58 -4.81 12.03
N ALA A 152 -4.47 -5.73 11.07
CA ALA A 152 -5.37 -6.87 11.00
C ALA A 152 -4.60 -8.19 11.01
N SER A 153 -5.13 -9.17 11.76
CA SER A 153 -4.59 -10.53 11.83
C SER A 153 -5.73 -11.51 12.15
N LYS A 154 -5.65 -12.73 11.57
CA LYS A 154 -6.55 -13.82 11.96
C LYS A 154 -6.31 -14.33 13.38
N LYS A 155 -5.11 -14.07 13.94
CA LYS A 155 -4.71 -14.42 15.29
C LYS A 155 -4.74 -13.16 16.17
N PRO A 156 -5.72 -13.00 17.08
CA PRO A 156 -5.86 -11.79 17.90
C PRO A 156 -4.61 -11.47 18.73
N GLU A 157 -3.91 -12.47 19.22
CA GLU A 157 -2.67 -12.31 19.98
C GLU A 157 -1.56 -11.68 19.15
N ILE A 158 -1.43 -12.05 17.87
CA ILE A 158 -0.46 -11.46 16.94
C ILE A 158 -0.83 -10.02 16.63
N GLY A 159 -2.11 -9.75 16.33
CA GLY A 159 -2.60 -8.39 16.12
C GLY A 159 -2.32 -7.46 17.31
N LYS A 160 -2.52 -7.94 18.54
CA LYS A 160 -2.24 -7.18 19.78
C LYS A 160 -0.75 -6.91 19.98
N ILE A 161 0.13 -7.89 19.71
CA ILE A 161 1.59 -7.69 19.79
C ILE A 161 2.00 -6.57 18.83
N VAL A 162 1.55 -6.63 17.57
CA VAL A 162 1.87 -5.62 16.56
C VAL A 162 1.26 -4.26 16.91
N GLN A 163 0.00 -4.22 17.35
CA GLN A 163 -0.65 -3.00 17.82
C GLN A 163 0.19 -2.32 18.91
N THR A 164 0.63 -3.09 19.91
CA THR A 164 1.44 -2.57 21.03
C THR A 164 2.81 -2.08 20.56
N ALA A 165 3.43 -2.76 19.59
CA ALA A 165 4.74 -2.37 19.06
C ALA A 165 4.70 -1.03 18.28
N PHE A 166 3.60 -0.77 17.56
CA PHE A 166 3.48 0.39 16.68
C PHE A 166 2.84 1.61 17.35
N ILE A 167 2.00 1.43 18.36
CA ILE A 167 1.26 2.54 18.98
C ILE A 167 2.17 3.50 19.73
N ASN A 168 1.92 4.83 19.58
CA ASN A 168 2.48 5.89 20.42
C ASN A 168 1.52 7.10 20.41
N PRO A 169 1.83 8.22 21.09
CA PRO A 169 0.95 9.38 21.17
C PRO A 169 0.55 10.02 19.84
N THR A 170 1.38 9.86 18.79
CA THR A 170 1.12 10.41 17.45
C THR A 170 0.74 9.36 16.42
N PHE A 171 0.78 8.07 16.79
CA PHE A 171 0.47 6.96 15.87
C PHE A 171 -0.48 5.98 16.56
N ARG A 172 -1.78 6.13 16.27
CA ARG A 172 -2.81 5.27 16.84
C ARG A 172 -3.07 4.06 15.95
N VAL A 173 -3.13 2.89 16.57
CA VAL A 173 -3.36 1.62 15.87
C VAL A 173 -4.63 0.96 16.39
N TYR A 174 -5.60 0.73 15.52
CA TYR A 174 -6.78 -0.11 15.80
C TYR A 174 -6.50 -1.54 15.37
N TYR A 175 -7.18 -2.51 16.01
CA TYR A 175 -7.11 -3.91 15.64
C TYR A 175 -8.37 -4.33 14.86
N SER A 176 -8.18 -5.20 13.85
CA SER A 176 -9.24 -5.88 13.09
C SER A 176 -8.93 -7.38 12.97
N ASN A 177 -9.96 -8.19 12.88
CA ASN A 177 -9.87 -9.62 12.59
C ASN A 177 -10.05 -9.94 11.09
N ASP A 178 -10.10 -8.91 10.22
CA ASP A 178 -10.29 -9.04 8.78
C ASP A 178 -9.04 -8.60 7.98
N PRO A 179 -7.96 -9.41 7.95
CA PRO A 179 -6.79 -9.08 7.15
C PRO A 179 -7.11 -9.04 5.65
N THR A 180 -8.06 -9.83 5.16
CA THR A 180 -8.47 -9.84 3.75
C THR A 180 -9.03 -8.48 3.32
N GLY A 181 -9.98 -7.94 4.08
CA GLY A 181 -10.56 -6.64 3.78
C GLY A 181 -9.54 -5.50 3.89
N VAL A 182 -8.64 -5.56 4.89
CA VAL A 182 -7.59 -4.54 5.07
C VAL A 182 -6.57 -4.56 3.93
N GLU A 183 -6.14 -5.74 3.44
CA GLU A 183 -5.28 -5.87 2.26
C GLU A 183 -5.95 -5.32 1.01
N LEU A 184 -7.20 -5.72 0.76
CA LEU A 184 -7.96 -5.31 -0.43
C LEU A 184 -8.25 -3.81 -0.42
N GLY A 185 -8.64 -3.24 0.72
CA GLY A 185 -8.83 -1.80 0.86
C GLY A 185 -7.56 -1.02 0.53
N GLY A 186 -6.43 -1.41 1.15
CA GLY A 186 -5.12 -0.82 0.90
C GLY A 186 -4.64 -0.95 -0.55
N ALA A 187 -4.94 -2.05 -1.22
CA ALA A 187 -4.58 -2.28 -2.62
C ALA A 187 -5.47 -1.48 -3.59
N LEU A 188 -6.78 -1.64 -3.47
CA LEU A 188 -7.76 -1.07 -4.41
C LEU A 188 -7.84 0.47 -4.34
N LYS A 189 -7.63 1.08 -3.15
CA LYS A 189 -7.61 2.54 -3.04
C LYS A 189 -6.59 3.19 -3.98
N ASN A 190 -5.48 2.53 -4.28
CA ASN A 190 -4.45 3.03 -5.18
C ASN A 190 -4.95 3.15 -6.62
N VAL A 191 -5.81 2.23 -7.05
CA VAL A 191 -6.48 2.24 -8.36
C VAL A 191 -7.36 3.48 -8.47
N TYR A 192 -8.23 3.69 -7.49
CA TYR A 192 -9.15 4.83 -7.49
C TYR A 192 -8.44 6.18 -7.32
N ALA A 193 -7.27 6.18 -6.67
CA ALA A 193 -6.44 7.38 -6.58
C ALA A 193 -5.87 7.81 -7.95
N VAL A 194 -5.56 6.86 -8.85
CA VAL A 194 -5.21 7.19 -10.24
C VAL A 194 -6.43 7.80 -10.95
N ALA A 195 -7.61 7.19 -10.81
CA ALA A 195 -8.84 7.74 -11.41
C ALA A 195 -9.18 9.15 -10.88
N ALA A 196 -9.00 9.39 -9.57
CA ALA A 196 -9.19 10.72 -8.97
C ALA A 196 -8.19 11.75 -9.53
N GLY A 197 -6.96 11.32 -9.78
CA GLY A 197 -5.97 12.16 -10.46
C GLY A 197 -6.40 12.52 -11.88
N VAL A 198 -6.96 11.59 -12.66
CA VAL A 198 -7.51 11.89 -13.99
C VAL A 198 -8.57 12.99 -13.93
N VAL A 199 -9.49 12.91 -12.97
CA VAL A 199 -10.50 13.97 -12.74
C VAL A 199 -9.86 15.32 -12.44
N ASP A 200 -8.80 15.34 -11.63
CA ASP A 200 -8.05 16.57 -11.32
C ASP A 200 -7.36 17.14 -12.57
N GLY A 201 -6.65 16.30 -13.34
CA GLY A 201 -5.94 16.69 -14.56
C GLY A 201 -6.86 17.24 -15.65
N MET A 202 -8.05 16.69 -15.75
CA MET A 202 -9.10 17.16 -16.66
C MET A 202 -9.88 18.38 -16.14
N LYS A 203 -9.62 18.84 -14.91
CA LYS A 203 -10.27 19.99 -14.25
C LYS A 203 -11.79 19.85 -14.19
N LEU A 204 -12.31 18.66 -13.88
CA LEU A 204 -13.76 18.37 -13.85
C LEU A 204 -14.46 18.88 -12.58
N GLY A 205 -13.70 19.36 -11.59
CA GLY A 205 -14.21 19.96 -10.37
C GLY A 205 -14.59 18.97 -9.26
N ASP A 206 -15.01 19.55 -8.14
CA ASP A 206 -15.20 18.82 -6.88
C ASP A 206 -16.39 17.86 -6.91
N ASN A 207 -17.48 18.21 -7.61
CA ASN A 207 -18.64 17.33 -7.72
C ASN A 207 -18.29 16.00 -8.40
N SER A 208 -17.52 16.05 -9.49
CA SER A 208 -17.06 14.85 -10.20
C SER A 208 -16.14 14.01 -9.34
N LYS A 209 -15.25 14.65 -8.59
CA LYS A 209 -14.34 13.95 -7.67
C LYS A 209 -15.09 13.31 -6.51
N ALA A 210 -16.03 14.01 -5.90
CA ALA A 210 -16.86 13.47 -4.82
C ALA A 210 -17.71 12.27 -5.30
N ALA A 211 -18.35 12.39 -6.47
CA ALA A 211 -19.09 11.29 -7.08
C ALA A 211 -18.19 10.07 -7.37
N LEU A 212 -17.01 10.29 -7.96
CA LEU A 212 -16.03 9.23 -8.20
C LEU A 212 -15.65 8.51 -6.90
N LEU A 213 -15.34 9.24 -5.83
CA LEU A 213 -14.94 8.62 -4.54
C LEU A 213 -16.07 7.81 -3.94
N THR A 214 -17.31 8.33 -3.96
CA THR A 214 -18.48 7.61 -3.46
C THR A 214 -18.69 6.31 -4.23
N ARG A 215 -18.61 6.35 -5.56
CA ARG A 215 -18.75 5.15 -6.40
C ARG A 215 -17.56 4.19 -6.28
N SER A 216 -16.37 4.71 -6.04
CA SER A 216 -15.17 3.91 -5.76
C SER A 216 -15.31 3.08 -4.49
N ILE A 217 -15.89 3.63 -3.43
CA ILE A 217 -16.15 2.89 -2.18
C ILE A 217 -17.16 1.76 -2.43
N ALA A 218 -18.23 2.04 -3.17
CA ALA A 218 -19.24 1.03 -3.51
C ALA A 218 -18.64 -0.12 -4.36
N GLU A 219 -17.81 0.22 -5.35
CA GLU A 219 -17.11 -0.76 -6.19
C GLU A 219 -16.06 -1.56 -5.39
N MET A 220 -15.26 -0.88 -4.56
CA MET A 220 -14.29 -1.51 -3.65
C MET A 220 -14.99 -2.50 -2.70
N SER A 221 -16.09 -2.10 -2.09
CA SER A 221 -16.84 -2.94 -1.15
C SER A 221 -17.43 -4.17 -1.84
N ARG A 222 -18.00 -4.00 -3.04
CA ARG A 222 -18.54 -5.10 -3.84
C ARG A 222 -17.48 -6.12 -4.24
N LEU A 223 -16.37 -5.64 -4.81
CA LEU A 223 -15.25 -6.49 -5.21
C LEU A 223 -14.60 -7.14 -3.98
N GLY A 224 -14.36 -6.36 -2.94
CA GLY A 224 -13.74 -6.83 -1.71
C GLY A 224 -14.57 -7.88 -0.98
N LYS A 225 -15.90 -7.71 -0.91
CA LYS A 225 -16.82 -8.73 -0.36
C LYS A 225 -16.74 -10.04 -1.14
N ALA A 226 -16.75 -9.96 -2.48
CA ALA A 226 -16.66 -11.14 -3.33
C ALA A 226 -15.34 -11.91 -3.16
N LEU A 227 -14.29 -11.23 -2.70
CA LEU A 227 -12.98 -11.80 -2.39
C LEU A 227 -12.81 -12.19 -0.91
N GLY A 228 -13.88 -12.15 -0.12
CA GLY A 228 -13.90 -12.62 1.27
C GLY A 228 -13.53 -11.55 2.31
N GLY A 229 -13.47 -10.28 1.96
CA GLY A 229 -13.35 -9.17 2.90
C GLY A 229 -14.68 -8.78 3.53
N GLY A 230 -14.66 -8.30 4.77
CA GLY A 230 -15.83 -7.76 5.45
C GLY A 230 -16.24 -6.40 4.87
N VAL A 231 -17.52 -6.22 4.56
CA VAL A 231 -18.03 -4.97 3.96
C VAL A 231 -17.72 -3.74 4.82
N GLU A 232 -17.82 -3.87 6.14
CA GLU A 232 -17.57 -2.81 7.11
C GLU A 232 -16.12 -2.33 7.10
N THR A 233 -15.17 -3.22 6.75
CA THR A 233 -13.74 -2.88 6.66
C THR A 233 -13.49 -1.79 5.61
N PHE A 234 -14.25 -1.78 4.52
CA PHE A 234 -14.11 -0.78 3.46
C PHE A 234 -14.64 0.61 3.85
N SER A 235 -15.50 0.70 4.85
CA SER A 235 -15.94 1.96 5.48
C SER A 235 -14.97 2.45 6.57
N GLY A 236 -13.92 1.70 6.85
CA GLY A 236 -12.91 1.98 7.88
C GLY A 236 -11.66 2.67 7.36
N LEU A 237 -10.60 2.60 8.18
CA LEU A 237 -9.32 3.28 7.95
C LEU A 237 -8.59 2.78 6.70
N SER A 238 -8.57 1.47 6.44
CA SER A 238 -7.91 0.88 5.26
C SER A 238 -8.70 1.03 3.96
N GLY A 239 -10.01 1.30 4.05
CA GLY A 239 -10.88 1.58 2.91
C GLY A 239 -11.02 3.08 2.67
N ILE A 240 -12.15 3.67 3.14
CA ILE A 240 -12.49 5.07 2.90
C ILE A 240 -11.43 6.04 3.42
N GLY A 241 -10.84 5.77 4.60
CA GLY A 241 -9.83 6.67 5.20
C GLY A 241 -8.59 6.79 4.32
N ASP A 242 -8.01 5.66 3.91
CA ASP A 242 -6.82 5.63 3.04
C ASP A 242 -7.15 6.06 1.60
N LEU A 243 -8.38 5.80 1.12
CA LEU A 243 -8.86 6.29 -0.17
C LEU A 243 -8.87 7.83 -0.21
N ILE A 244 -9.53 8.46 0.76
CA ILE A 244 -9.67 9.93 0.81
C ILE A 244 -8.29 10.59 0.82
N VAL A 245 -7.41 10.21 1.75
CA VAL A 245 -6.09 10.83 1.84
C VAL A 245 -5.29 10.64 0.55
N THR A 246 -5.38 9.45 -0.07
CA THR A 246 -4.61 9.15 -1.30
C THR A 246 -5.13 9.92 -2.51
N CYS A 247 -6.44 10.18 -2.59
CA CYS A 247 -7.06 10.93 -3.70
C CYS A 247 -6.89 12.45 -3.59
N TYR A 248 -6.66 12.99 -2.38
CA TYR A 248 -6.49 14.43 -2.18
C TYR A 248 -5.05 14.86 -1.96
N SER A 249 -4.21 14.00 -1.40
CA SER A 249 -2.84 14.36 -1.05
C SER A 249 -1.95 14.65 -2.27
N LYS A 250 -1.15 15.70 -2.15
CA LYS A 250 -0.08 16.00 -3.12
C LYS A 250 1.09 15.00 -3.04
N HIS A 251 1.20 14.24 -1.95
CA HIS A 251 2.19 13.17 -1.78
C HIS A 251 1.81 11.88 -2.51
N SER A 252 0.57 11.78 -3.01
CA SER A 252 0.09 10.58 -3.69
C SER A 252 0.67 10.44 -5.10
N ARG A 253 1.59 9.51 -5.28
CA ARG A 253 2.13 9.15 -6.59
C ARG A 253 1.06 8.62 -7.54
N ASN A 254 0.07 7.90 -7.02
CA ASN A 254 -1.04 7.38 -7.82
C ASN A 254 -1.91 8.52 -8.36
N ARG A 255 -2.28 9.48 -7.49
CA ARG A 255 -3.00 10.69 -7.92
C ARG A 255 -2.19 11.48 -8.94
N PHE A 256 -0.88 11.65 -8.73
CA PHE A 256 0.02 12.34 -9.67
C PHE A 256 0.01 11.69 -11.06
N VAL A 257 0.10 10.34 -11.15
CA VAL A 257 0.00 9.64 -12.45
C VAL A 257 -1.32 9.98 -13.14
N GLY A 258 -2.43 9.87 -12.41
CA GLY A 258 -3.75 10.21 -12.98
C GLY A 258 -3.86 11.65 -13.42
N GLU A 259 -3.35 12.61 -12.65
CA GLU A 259 -3.37 14.04 -12.96
C GLU A 259 -2.63 14.35 -14.27
N LYS A 260 -1.47 13.72 -14.48
CA LYS A 260 -0.72 13.83 -15.73
C LYS A 260 -1.47 13.22 -16.92
N LEU A 261 -2.01 12.01 -16.75
CA LEU A 261 -2.84 11.35 -17.78
C LEU A 261 -4.05 12.20 -18.17
N GLY A 262 -4.77 12.74 -17.17
CA GLY A 262 -5.88 13.65 -17.39
C GLY A 262 -5.50 14.97 -18.06
N SER A 263 -4.24 15.38 -17.93
CA SER A 263 -3.66 16.55 -18.58
C SER A 263 -3.12 16.26 -20.00
N GLY A 264 -3.25 15.02 -20.49
CA GLY A 264 -2.90 14.64 -21.85
C GLY A 264 -1.51 14.02 -22.04
N PHE A 265 -0.78 13.73 -20.95
CA PHE A 265 0.50 12.98 -21.03
C PHE A 265 0.22 11.49 -21.21
N THR A 266 1.12 10.81 -21.89
CA THR A 266 1.10 9.34 -22.01
C THR A 266 1.60 8.68 -20.72
N LEU A 267 1.19 7.43 -20.48
CA LEU A 267 1.68 6.68 -19.31
C LEU A 267 3.20 6.53 -19.32
N GLU A 268 3.81 6.34 -20.50
CA GLU A 268 5.27 6.21 -20.63
C GLU A 268 6.01 7.47 -20.18
N GLU A 269 5.54 8.66 -20.61
CA GLU A 269 6.10 9.93 -20.19
C GLU A 269 6.03 10.14 -18.68
N VAL A 270 4.86 9.82 -18.09
CA VAL A 270 4.62 9.96 -16.66
C VAL A 270 5.49 9.00 -15.84
N LEU A 271 5.67 7.77 -16.28
CA LEU A 271 6.52 6.80 -15.59
C LEU A 271 8.00 7.18 -15.64
N LYS A 272 8.45 7.81 -16.75
CA LYS A 272 9.81 8.39 -16.84
C LYS A 272 9.99 9.55 -15.83
N GLU A 273 8.99 10.41 -15.66
CA GLU A 273 9.03 11.51 -14.69
C GLU A 273 9.06 11.02 -13.24
N LEU A 274 8.38 9.91 -12.93
CA LEU A 274 8.42 9.27 -11.61
C LEU A 274 9.80 8.70 -11.24
N ASN A 275 10.65 8.47 -12.24
CA ASN A 275 11.99 7.92 -12.07
C ASN A 275 11.95 6.57 -11.31
N MET A 276 12.62 6.49 -10.15
CA MET A 276 12.67 5.27 -9.31
C MET A 276 11.45 5.07 -8.41
N SER A 277 10.51 6.02 -8.40
CA SER A 277 9.32 5.93 -7.53
C SER A 277 8.25 5.05 -8.17
N VAL A 278 7.62 4.18 -7.37
CA VAL A 278 6.57 3.27 -7.83
C VAL A 278 5.19 3.86 -7.55
N ALA A 279 4.32 3.85 -8.56
CA ALA A 279 2.90 4.12 -8.43
C ALA A 279 2.14 2.78 -8.49
N GLU A 280 1.88 2.18 -7.35
CA GLU A 280 1.28 0.85 -7.25
C GLU A 280 -0.11 0.75 -7.90
N GLY A 281 -0.84 1.86 -7.97
CA GLY A 281 -2.16 1.91 -8.61
C GLY A 281 -2.12 1.54 -10.09
N VAL A 282 -1.02 1.81 -10.80
CA VAL A 282 -0.88 1.42 -12.20
C VAL A 282 -0.90 -0.11 -12.32
N THR A 283 0.01 -0.80 -11.64
CA THR A 283 0.09 -2.27 -11.71
C THR A 283 -1.13 -2.94 -11.05
N THR A 284 -1.63 -2.38 -9.94
CA THR A 284 -2.81 -2.91 -9.26
C THR A 284 -4.08 -2.77 -10.10
N THR A 285 -4.20 -1.75 -10.97
CA THR A 285 -5.33 -1.66 -11.92
C THR A 285 -5.40 -2.89 -12.81
N LYS A 286 -4.25 -3.35 -13.33
CA LYS A 286 -4.20 -4.56 -14.16
C LYS A 286 -4.67 -5.80 -13.37
N SER A 287 -4.14 -6.00 -12.17
CA SER A 287 -4.52 -7.13 -11.32
C SER A 287 -5.99 -7.08 -10.90
N ALA A 288 -6.49 -5.90 -10.51
CA ALA A 288 -7.87 -5.71 -10.09
C ALA A 288 -8.87 -5.96 -11.24
N TYR A 289 -8.56 -5.48 -12.44
CA TYR A 289 -9.35 -5.72 -13.66
C TYR A 289 -9.43 -7.21 -13.98
N GLN A 290 -8.30 -7.91 -14.02
CA GLN A 290 -8.25 -9.34 -14.30
C GLN A 290 -8.98 -10.15 -13.21
N LEU A 291 -8.84 -9.77 -11.95
CA LEU A 291 -9.48 -10.42 -10.83
C LEU A 291 -11.01 -10.22 -10.87
N ALA A 292 -11.48 -8.98 -11.10
CA ALA A 292 -12.90 -8.68 -11.23
C ALA A 292 -13.54 -9.47 -12.38
N LYS A 293 -12.88 -9.55 -13.53
CA LYS A 293 -13.33 -10.40 -14.67
C LYS A 293 -13.37 -11.88 -14.31
N LYS A 294 -12.33 -12.40 -13.65
CA LYS A 294 -12.24 -13.81 -13.26
C LYS A 294 -13.39 -14.25 -12.35
N ILE A 295 -13.83 -13.38 -11.44
CA ILE A 295 -14.92 -13.66 -10.50
C ILE A 295 -16.27 -13.07 -10.93
N ASN A 296 -16.34 -12.51 -12.14
CA ASN A 296 -17.54 -11.91 -12.75
C ASN A 296 -18.19 -10.82 -11.87
N ILE A 297 -17.39 -9.92 -11.34
CA ILE A 297 -17.85 -8.77 -10.54
C ILE A 297 -17.78 -7.50 -11.38
N GLU A 298 -18.90 -6.78 -11.40
CA GLU A 298 -19.02 -5.50 -12.10
C GLU A 298 -18.14 -4.43 -11.45
N SER A 299 -17.17 -3.89 -12.23
CA SER A 299 -16.17 -2.92 -11.77
C SER A 299 -15.94 -1.82 -12.80
N PRO A 300 -16.94 -0.97 -13.04
CA PRO A 300 -16.90 0.00 -14.15
C PRO A 300 -15.74 1.00 -14.05
N ILE A 301 -15.39 1.50 -12.86
CA ILE A 301 -14.29 2.45 -12.70
C ILE A 301 -12.95 1.75 -13.00
N ILE A 302 -12.75 0.56 -12.49
CA ILE A 302 -11.55 -0.25 -12.77
C ILE A 302 -11.45 -0.55 -14.26
N ASN A 303 -12.57 -0.91 -14.92
CA ASN A 303 -12.58 -1.23 -16.35
C ASN A 303 -12.19 -0.02 -17.20
N GLU A 304 -12.76 1.14 -16.95
CA GLU A 304 -12.45 2.35 -17.67
C GLU A 304 -11.01 2.83 -17.42
N LEU A 305 -10.54 2.73 -16.19
CA LEU A 305 -9.17 3.06 -15.88
C LEU A 305 -8.17 2.08 -16.53
N TYR A 306 -8.49 0.77 -16.57
CA TYR A 306 -7.68 -0.21 -17.27
C TYR A 306 -7.59 0.13 -18.77
N ALA A 307 -8.70 0.45 -19.40
CA ALA A 307 -8.73 0.84 -20.81
C ALA A 307 -7.89 2.11 -21.07
N ALA A 308 -7.94 3.08 -20.16
CA ALA A 308 -7.12 4.29 -20.29
C ALA A 308 -5.61 4.01 -20.12
N LEU A 309 -5.24 3.09 -19.21
CA LEU A 309 -3.82 2.80 -18.90
C LEU A 309 -3.17 1.82 -19.89
N TYR A 310 -3.95 0.89 -20.45
CA TYR A 310 -3.40 -0.28 -21.17
C TYR A 310 -3.99 -0.50 -22.57
N GLU A 311 -5.05 0.24 -22.94
CA GLU A 311 -5.72 0.10 -24.25
C GLU A 311 -5.82 1.46 -24.98
N ASP A 312 -5.03 2.44 -24.56
CA ASP A 312 -4.96 3.79 -25.13
C ASP A 312 -6.32 4.50 -25.28
N LYS A 313 -7.31 4.13 -24.44
CA LYS A 313 -8.62 4.77 -24.42
C LYS A 313 -8.50 6.20 -23.91
N ASN A 314 -9.05 7.15 -24.65
CA ASN A 314 -9.02 8.55 -24.25
C ASN A 314 -9.75 8.78 -22.92
N PRO A 315 -9.17 9.48 -21.92
CA PRO A 315 -9.80 9.71 -20.62
C PRO A 315 -11.18 10.39 -20.69
N GLN A 316 -11.39 11.31 -21.65
CA GLN A 316 -12.72 11.92 -21.84
C GLN A 316 -13.77 10.87 -22.26
N LYS A 317 -13.38 9.92 -23.11
CA LYS A 317 -14.28 8.84 -23.51
C LYS A 317 -14.61 7.93 -22.34
N CYS A 318 -13.63 7.62 -21.48
CA CYS A 318 -13.86 6.83 -20.25
C CYS A 318 -14.94 7.49 -19.35
N ILE A 319 -14.85 8.79 -19.16
CA ILE A 319 -15.83 9.53 -18.35
C ILE A 319 -17.22 9.53 -19.01
N ASN A 320 -17.27 9.76 -20.33
CA ASN A 320 -18.54 9.74 -21.07
C ASN A 320 -19.21 8.35 -20.97
N ASP A 321 -18.44 7.27 -21.09
CA ASP A 321 -18.95 5.91 -20.98
C ASP A 321 -19.43 5.60 -19.55
N LEU A 322 -18.74 6.07 -18.50
CA LEU A 322 -19.22 5.97 -17.12
C LEU A 322 -20.55 6.73 -16.91
N MET A 323 -20.67 7.94 -17.47
CA MET A 323 -21.87 8.79 -17.32
C MET A 323 -23.06 8.32 -18.15
N SER A 324 -22.84 7.64 -19.26
CA SER A 324 -23.90 7.12 -20.16
C SER A 324 -24.42 5.74 -19.80
N ARG A 325 -23.95 5.14 -18.70
CA ARG A 325 -24.45 3.84 -18.20
C ARG A 325 -25.93 3.91 -17.89
N THR A 326 -26.61 2.77 -18.08
CA THR A 326 -28.02 2.63 -17.73
C THR A 326 -28.29 3.10 -16.29
N ALA A 327 -29.33 3.90 -16.12
CA ALA A 327 -29.75 4.37 -14.80
C ALA A 327 -30.06 3.18 -13.87
N THR A 328 -29.58 3.25 -12.64
CA THR A 328 -29.74 2.20 -11.63
C THR A 328 -30.00 2.82 -10.26
N THR A 329 -30.37 2.00 -9.28
CA THR A 329 -30.47 2.44 -7.88
C THR A 329 -29.09 2.74 -7.29
N GLU A 330 -29.00 3.69 -6.39
CA GLU A 330 -27.73 4.05 -5.73
C GLU A 330 -27.24 2.92 -4.80
N ILE A 331 -28.18 2.33 -4.06
CA ILE A 331 -27.92 1.25 -3.08
C ILE A 331 -28.56 -0.04 -3.63
N TYR A 332 -27.82 -1.12 -3.67
CA TYR A 332 -28.26 -2.45 -4.13
C TYR A 332 -28.04 -3.50 -3.06
#